data_fc4d48ce0e324d5629fb897a219732af
#
_entry.id   fc4d48ce0e324d5629fb897a219732af
#
_cell.length_a   1.000
_cell.length_b   1.000
_cell.length_c   1.000
_cell.angle_alpha   90.00
_cell.angle_beta   90.00
_cell.angle_gamma   90.00
#
_symmetry.space_group_name_H-M   'P 1'
#
loop_
_entity.id
_entity.type
_entity.pdbx_description
1 polymer ?
#
loop_
_entity_poly.entity_id
_entity_poly.type
_entity_poly.pdbx_seq_one_letter_code
_entity_poly.pdbx_strand_id
1 'polypeptide(L)'
;GEIDLEKLLQTINDRLEILLDKDHTIGHSYFFNIDRDNPEQSLKEIFKNSIIPLLEEYFYGDWGKIGLVLGESFIEKKNFKTKFAKNFNYEDSNELIKDIFKFKLSSEWNFKSIYE
;
A
#
# COMPACT_ATOMS: atom_id res chain seq x y z
N GLY A 1 -17.87 -6.86 -10.96
CA GLY A 1 -17.69 -5.73 -11.81
C GLY A 1 -16.27 -5.53 -12.27
N GLU A 2 -16.14 -4.82 -13.36
CA GLU A 2 -14.83 -4.56 -13.95
C GLU A 2 -14.08 -3.48 -13.16
N ILE A 3 -12.76 -3.61 -13.13
CA ILE A 3 -11.88 -2.61 -12.54
C ILE A 3 -11.62 -1.53 -13.58
N ASP A 4 -11.87 -0.28 -13.20
CA ASP A 4 -11.56 0.88 -14.04
C ASP A 4 -10.09 1.24 -13.86
N LEU A 5 -9.24 0.81 -14.79
CA LEU A 5 -7.80 1.00 -14.72
C LEU A 5 -7.38 2.46 -14.79
N GLU A 6 -8.07 3.27 -15.58
CA GLU A 6 -7.78 4.71 -15.65
C GLU A 6 -8.04 5.39 -14.31
N LYS A 7 -9.18 5.10 -13.71
CA LYS A 7 -9.53 5.64 -12.40
C LYS A 7 -8.56 5.18 -11.31
N LEU A 8 -8.21 3.90 -11.36
CA LEU A 8 -7.24 3.32 -10.42
C LEU A 8 -5.92 4.07 -10.49
N LEU A 9 -5.36 4.19 -11.68
CA LEU A 9 -4.08 4.85 -11.89
C LEU A 9 -4.14 6.33 -11.53
N GLN A 10 -5.20 7.02 -11.96
CA GLN A 10 -5.37 8.45 -11.66
C GLN A 10 -5.45 8.70 -10.15
N THR A 11 -6.19 7.87 -9.44
CA THR A 11 -6.34 8.02 -7.99
C THR A 11 -5.00 7.80 -7.28
N ILE A 12 -4.27 6.77 -7.66
CA ILE A 12 -2.94 6.52 -7.10
C ILE A 12 -2.02 7.73 -7.36
N ASN A 13 -1.99 8.21 -8.60
CA ASN A 13 -1.14 9.32 -8.98
C ASN A 13 -1.51 10.63 -8.28
N ASP A 14 -2.80 10.91 -8.10
CA ASP A 14 -3.25 12.08 -7.36
C ASP A 14 -2.70 12.05 -5.92
N ARG A 15 -2.75 10.90 -5.29
CA ARG A 15 -2.23 10.72 -3.93
C ARG A 15 -0.72 10.84 -3.86
N LEU A 16 -0.01 10.27 -4.84
CA LEU A 16 1.44 10.38 -4.92
C LEU A 16 1.88 11.83 -5.13
N GLU A 17 1.16 12.58 -5.95
CA GLU A 17 1.46 13.99 -6.16
C GLU A 17 1.31 14.80 -4.88
N ILE A 18 0.30 14.51 -4.07
CA ILE A 18 0.10 15.17 -2.77
C ILE A 18 1.20 14.80 -1.77
N LEU A 19 1.55 13.52 -1.70
CA LEU A 19 2.50 13.01 -0.70
C LEU A 19 3.96 13.27 -1.08
N LEU A 20 4.26 13.32 -2.36
CA LEU A 20 5.61 13.53 -2.89
C LEU A 20 5.63 14.72 -3.86
N ASP A 21 5.44 14.43 -5.14
CA ASP A 21 5.38 15.42 -6.21
C ASP A 21 4.90 14.76 -7.50
N LYS A 22 4.70 15.55 -8.56
CA LYS A 22 4.24 15.05 -9.85
C LYS A 22 5.27 14.20 -10.60
N ASP A 23 6.53 14.27 -10.22
CA ASP A 23 7.61 13.50 -10.87
C ASP A 23 7.66 12.06 -10.36
N HIS A 24 6.94 11.75 -9.28
CA HIS A 24 6.87 10.42 -8.68
C HIS A 24 5.57 9.68 -9.02
N THR A 25 4.89 10.07 -10.08
CA THR A 25 3.69 9.37 -10.53
C THR A 25 4.03 8.07 -11.27
N ILE A 26 3.04 7.19 -11.36
CA ILE A 26 3.18 5.89 -12.02
C ILE A 26 2.70 6.01 -13.47
N GLY A 27 3.49 5.53 -14.42
CA GLY A 27 3.13 5.58 -15.83
C GLY A 27 2.13 4.49 -16.23
N HIS A 28 1.44 4.72 -17.35
CA HIS A 28 0.47 3.77 -17.90
C HIS A 28 1.10 2.45 -18.35
N SER A 29 2.40 2.46 -18.67
CA SER A 29 3.08 1.29 -19.21
C SER A 29 3.02 0.07 -18.30
N TYR A 30 2.87 0.27 -16.99
CA TYR A 30 2.74 -0.85 -16.05
C TYR A 30 1.51 -1.71 -16.32
N PHE A 31 0.47 -1.16 -16.97
CA PHE A 31 -0.79 -1.86 -17.20
C PHE A 31 -0.98 -2.33 -18.64
N PHE A 32 0.02 -2.16 -19.51
CA PHE A 32 -0.10 -2.52 -20.92
C PHE A 32 -0.30 -4.02 -21.15
N ASN A 33 0.23 -4.87 -20.28
CA ASN A 33 0.21 -6.33 -20.46
C ASN A 33 -0.84 -7.02 -19.56
N ILE A 34 -1.90 -6.33 -19.21
CA ILE A 34 -2.97 -6.94 -18.41
C ILE A 34 -3.70 -7.97 -19.25
N ASP A 35 -3.84 -9.17 -18.69
CA ASP A 35 -4.63 -10.25 -19.29
C ASP A 35 -6.11 -9.89 -19.16
N ARG A 36 -6.77 -9.66 -20.29
CA ARG A 36 -8.18 -9.28 -20.32
C ARG A 36 -9.12 -10.37 -19.86
N ASP A 37 -8.68 -11.63 -19.93
CA ASP A 37 -9.47 -12.77 -19.46
C ASP A 37 -9.40 -12.92 -17.94
N ASN A 38 -8.32 -12.43 -17.34
CA ASN A 38 -8.13 -12.48 -15.89
C ASN A 38 -7.44 -11.21 -15.39
N PRO A 39 -8.13 -10.06 -15.48
CA PRO A 39 -7.51 -8.76 -15.14
C PRO A 39 -7.11 -8.65 -13.67
N GLU A 40 -7.89 -9.20 -12.77
CA GLU A 40 -7.59 -9.12 -11.33
C GLU A 40 -6.30 -9.84 -10.97
N GLN A 41 -6.09 -11.04 -11.52
CA GLN A 41 -4.86 -11.77 -11.28
C GLN A 41 -3.65 -11.04 -11.87
N SER A 42 -3.80 -10.48 -13.07
CA SER A 42 -2.74 -9.68 -13.69
C SER A 42 -2.39 -8.46 -12.82
N LEU A 43 -3.39 -7.78 -12.29
CA LEU A 43 -3.17 -6.63 -11.40
C LEU A 43 -2.45 -7.04 -10.12
N LYS A 44 -2.81 -8.17 -9.52
CA LYS A 44 -2.12 -8.66 -8.33
C LYS A 44 -0.64 -8.87 -8.60
N GLU A 45 -0.31 -9.45 -9.75
CA GLU A 45 1.09 -9.66 -10.14
C GLU A 45 1.82 -8.35 -10.40
N ILE A 46 1.19 -7.40 -11.09
CA ILE A 46 1.77 -6.09 -11.37
C ILE A 46 2.01 -5.33 -10.06
N PHE A 47 1.04 -5.34 -9.16
CA PHE A 47 1.20 -4.66 -7.86
C PHE A 47 2.30 -5.31 -7.04
N LYS A 48 2.29 -6.63 -6.95
CA LYS A 48 3.26 -7.39 -6.15
C LYS A 48 4.69 -7.22 -6.68
N ASN A 49 4.86 -7.26 -8.00
CA ASN A 49 6.18 -7.29 -8.62
C ASN A 49 6.72 -5.91 -9.03
N SER A 50 5.85 -4.92 -9.18
CA SER A 50 6.24 -3.61 -9.71
C SER A 50 5.75 -2.42 -8.89
N ILE A 51 4.45 -2.32 -8.66
CA ILE A 51 3.86 -1.13 -8.02
C ILE A 51 4.26 -1.01 -6.55
N ILE A 52 4.06 -2.08 -5.78
CA ILE A 52 4.40 -2.07 -4.35
C ILE A 52 5.91 -1.87 -4.13
N PRO A 53 6.80 -2.57 -4.83
CA PRO A 53 8.23 -2.28 -4.71
C PRO A 53 8.60 -0.83 -5.04
N LEU A 54 7.95 -0.24 -6.03
CA LEU A 54 8.17 1.15 -6.38
C LEU A 54 7.71 2.08 -5.26
N LEU A 55 6.55 1.83 -4.68
CA LEU A 55 6.06 2.61 -3.55
C LEU A 55 6.95 2.46 -2.31
N GLU A 56 7.47 1.26 -2.06
CA GLU A 56 8.43 1.04 -0.98
C GLU A 56 9.68 1.90 -1.16
N GLU A 57 10.17 1.99 -2.39
CA GLU A 57 11.30 2.84 -2.73
C GLU A 57 10.96 4.33 -2.53
N TYR A 58 9.83 4.77 -3.06
CA TYR A 58 9.39 6.17 -2.95
C TYR A 58 9.25 6.64 -1.50
N PHE A 59 8.77 5.79 -0.62
CA PHE A 59 8.49 6.14 0.77
C PHE A 59 9.51 5.57 1.76
N TYR A 60 10.63 5.06 1.26
CA TYR A 60 11.70 4.49 2.09
C TYR A 60 11.18 3.46 3.10
N GLY A 61 10.24 2.63 2.66
CA GLY A 61 9.66 1.59 3.50
C GLY A 61 8.66 2.06 4.54
N ASP A 62 8.21 3.31 4.47
CA ASP A 62 7.14 3.80 5.33
C ASP A 62 5.80 3.25 4.84
N TRP A 63 5.41 2.10 5.37
CA TRP A 63 4.20 1.42 4.95
C TRP A 63 2.92 2.16 5.35
N GLY A 64 2.99 3.02 6.35
CA GLY A 64 1.88 3.91 6.69
C GLY A 64 1.53 4.85 5.53
N LYS A 65 2.54 5.42 4.90
CA LYS A 65 2.35 6.27 3.71
C LYS A 65 1.82 5.46 2.53
N ILE A 66 2.32 4.24 2.35
CA ILE A 66 1.78 3.34 1.31
C ILE A 66 0.30 3.04 1.58
N GLY A 67 -0.06 2.88 2.85
CA GLY A 67 -1.47 2.73 3.25
C GLY A 67 -2.33 3.92 2.87
N LEU A 68 -1.79 5.14 2.93
CA LEU A 68 -2.50 6.34 2.48
C LEU A 68 -2.75 6.32 0.97
N VAL A 69 -1.91 5.64 0.21
CA VAL A 69 -2.06 5.51 -1.25
C VAL A 69 -3.02 4.39 -1.62
N LEU A 70 -2.84 3.20 -1.04
CA LEU A 70 -3.55 1.98 -1.46
C LEU A 70 -4.77 1.62 -0.60
N GLY A 71 -4.80 2.06 0.65
CA GLY A 71 -5.95 1.84 1.51
C GLY A 71 -5.86 0.59 2.38
N GLU A 72 -6.90 0.40 3.19
CA GLU A 72 -6.94 -0.61 4.25
C GLU A 72 -7.03 -2.05 3.75
N SER A 73 -7.41 -2.28 2.49
CA SER A 73 -7.40 -3.65 1.97
C SER A 73 -6.00 -4.17 1.66
N PHE A 74 -5.02 -3.26 1.57
CA PHE A 74 -3.63 -3.59 1.25
C PHE A 74 -2.72 -3.57 2.48
N ILE A 75 -2.96 -2.65 3.40
CA ILE A 75 -2.09 -2.41 4.56
C ILE A 75 -2.92 -2.51 5.83
N GLU A 76 -2.45 -3.29 6.79
CA GLU A 76 -3.05 -3.32 8.12
C GLU A 76 -2.12 -2.73 9.16
N LYS A 77 -2.71 -2.16 10.19
CA LYS A 77 -2.00 -1.57 11.32
C LYS A 77 -1.98 -2.58 12.46
N LYS A 78 -0.80 -2.85 12.99
CA LYS A 78 -0.64 -3.73 14.15
C LYS A 78 -0.06 -2.96 15.33
N ASN A 79 -0.62 -3.19 16.49
CA ASN A 79 -0.14 -2.61 17.75
C ASN A 79 0.56 -3.71 18.55
N PHE A 80 1.84 -3.51 18.87
CA PHE A 80 2.66 -4.46 19.60
C PHE A 80 2.83 -4.10 21.07
N LYS A 81 1.90 -3.33 21.63
CA LYS A 81 1.95 -2.87 23.02
C LYS A 81 2.23 -3.99 24.03
N THR A 82 1.70 -5.18 23.77
CA THR A 82 1.82 -6.33 24.67
C THR A 82 3.06 -7.18 24.42
N LYS A 83 3.93 -6.78 23.48
CA LYS A 83 5.11 -7.58 23.08
C LYS A 83 6.37 -7.30 23.87
N PHE A 84 6.37 -6.26 24.70
CA PHE A 84 7.52 -5.98 25.55
C PHE A 84 7.58 -6.95 26.73
N ALA A 85 8.78 -7.19 27.24
CA ALA A 85 9.00 -8.08 28.36
C ALA A 85 8.22 -7.58 29.58
N LYS A 86 7.59 -8.50 30.30
CA LYS A 86 6.87 -8.20 31.52
C LYS A 86 7.86 -7.83 32.65
N ASN A 87 7.40 -7.04 33.58
CA ASN A 87 8.15 -6.71 34.81
C ASN A 87 9.42 -5.88 34.58
N PHE A 88 9.59 -5.33 33.39
CA PHE A 88 10.66 -4.39 33.13
C PHE A 88 10.08 -2.97 33.03
N ASN A 89 10.35 -2.16 34.06
CA ASN A 89 9.87 -0.77 34.10
C ASN A 89 10.85 0.15 33.38
N TYR A 90 10.33 0.82 32.34
CA TYR A 90 11.07 1.84 31.60
C TYR A 90 10.14 3.03 31.41
N GLU A 91 10.55 4.20 31.89
CA GLU A 91 9.68 5.38 31.96
C GLU A 91 9.05 5.75 30.61
N ASP A 92 9.80 5.60 29.53
CA ASP A 92 9.37 5.98 28.18
C ASP A 92 8.82 4.81 27.36
N SER A 93 8.48 3.68 28.01
CA SER A 93 8.02 2.49 27.29
C SER A 93 6.79 2.75 26.42
N ASN A 94 5.88 3.62 26.85
CA ASN A 94 4.70 3.99 26.09
C ASN A 94 5.05 4.74 24.80
N GLU A 95 6.11 5.53 24.82
CA GLU A 95 6.59 6.27 23.64
C GLU A 95 7.28 5.36 22.63
N LEU A 96 7.78 4.22 23.09
CA LEU A 96 8.42 3.23 22.23
C LEU A 96 7.40 2.34 21.51
N ILE A 97 6.14 2.35 21.98
CA ILE A 97 5.07 1.60 21.34
C ILE A 97 4.66 2.33 20.08
N LYS A 98 5.10 1.78 18.95
CA LYS A 98 4.78 2.35 17.64
C LYS A 98 3.76 1.49 16.92
N ASP A 99 2.88 2.15 16.18
CA ASP A 99 2.03 1.43 15.25
C ASP A 99 2.89 0.87 14.12
N ILE A 100 2.81 -0.43 13.93
CA ILE A 100 3.52 -1.10 12.86
C ILE A 100 2.53 -1.46 11.77
N PHE A 101 2.85 -1.10 10.55
CA PHE A 101 2.04 -1.41 9.38
C PHE A 101 2.63 -2.60 8.64
N LYS A 102 1.77 -3.43 8.08
CA LYS A 102 2.23 -4.53 7.25
C LYS A 102 1.27 -4.78 6.11
N PHE A 103 1.78 -5.36 5.02
CA PHE A 103 0.95 -5.72 3.89
C PHE A 103 0.02 -6.88 4.22
N LYS A 104 -1.23 -6.76 3.77
CA LYS A 104 -2.17 -7.88 3.80
C LYS A 104 -1.85 -8.85 2.67
N LEU A 105 -2.36 -10.07 2.80
CA LEU A 105 -2.26 -11.07 1.74
C LEU A 105 -2.95 -10.56 0.46
N SER A 106 -2.40 -10.89 -0.70
CA SER A 106 -2.96 -10.43 -1.97
C SER A 106 -4.40 -10.90 -2.20
N SER A 107 -4.81 -11.99 -1.56
CA SER A 107 -6.19 -12.46 -1.62
C SER A 107 -7.18 -11.50 -0.96
N GLU A 108 -6.72 -10.63 -0.08
CA GLU A 108 -7.55 -9.64 0.62
C GLU A 108 -7.61 -8.30 -0.11
N TRP A 109 -6.77 -8.09 -1.13
CA TRP A 109 -6.70 -6.80 -1.83
C TRP A 109 -7.97 -6.52 -2.62
N ASN A 110 -8.47 -5.29 -2.50
CA ASN A 110 -9.62 -4.80 -3.26
C ASN A 110 -9.20 -3.57 -4.06
N PHE A 111 -8.93 -3.76 -5.34
CA PHE A 111 -8.46 -2.68 -6.21
C PHE A 111 -9.49 -1.57 -6.37
N LYS A 112 -10.78 -1.93 -6.39
CA LYS A 112 -11.86 -0.94 -6.51
C LYS A 112 -11.93 -0.01 -5.31
N SER A 113 -11.56 -0.51 -4.12
CA SER A 113 -11.59 0.31 -2.91
C SER A 113 -10.61 1.48 -2.96
N ILE A 114 -9.60 1.40 -3.85
CA ILE A 114 -8.63 2.48 -4.00
C ILE A 114 -9.32 3.75 -4.54
N TYR A 115 -10.25 3.59 -5.49
CA TYR A 115 -10.88 4.74 -6.16
C TYR A 115 -12.38 4.91 -5.87
N GLU A 116 -12.96 4.04 -5.12
CA GLU A 116 -14.36 4.16 -4.70
C GLU A 116 -14.57 5.11 -3.53
#